data_d7d88a46bee2625f47d857d0145e9184
#
_entry.id   d7d88a46bee2625f47d857d0145e9184
#
_cell.length_a   1.000
_cell.length_b   1.000
_cell.length_c   1.000
_cell.angle_alpha   90.00
_cell.angle_beta   90.00
_cell.angle_gamma   90.00
#
_symmetry.space_group_name_H-M   'P 1'
#
loop_
_entity.id
_entity.type
_entity.pdbx_description
1 polymer ?
#
loop_
_entity_poly.entity_id
_entity_poly.type
_entity_poly.pdbx_seq_one_letter_code
_entity_poly.pdbx_strand_id
1 'polypeptide(L)'
;ILMALILLLIGFAGMVSLFLAQAYRSTRTSLTRIKAFSDNVVDHMPVGLIALDSNGKVASYNEAAEGILGRFSGETIGKTATEVIPSPIMALTKELGQGKRIIETEIECPLDHAGTKPLELSVSVLEGEEESFLGHVILFRDLTEVRELQKEIETSRRLASLGRLAAGIAHEIRNPLSSIKG
;
A
#
# COMPACT_ATOMS: atom_id res chain seq x y z
N ILE A 1 -60.66 16.16 29.29
CA ILE A 1 -60.32 15.85 27.89
C ILE A 1 -59.08 16.62 27.46
N LEU A 2 -59.04 17.94 27.62
CA LEU A 2 -57.90 18.79 27.22
C LEU A 2 -56.59 18.42 27.92
N MET A 3 -56.60 18.19 29.24
CA MET A 3 -55.43 17.76 30.04
C MET A 3 -54.89 16.41 29.56
N ALA A 4 -55.74 15.46 29.23
CA ALA A 4 -55.32 14.16 28.73
C ALA A 4 -54.62 14.26 27.35
N LEU A 5 -55.15 15.14 26.48
CA LEU A 5 -54.56 15.41 25.17
C LEU A 5 -53.15 16.05 25.28
N ILE A 6 -52.99 17.01 26.20
CA ILE A 6 -51.70 17.66 26.45
C ILE A 6 -50.66 16.65 26.98
N LEU A 7 -51.04 15.79 27.93
CA LEU A 7 -50.16 14.76 28.47
C LEU A 7 -49.73 13.75 27.39
N LEU A 8 -50.66 13.39 26.50
CA LEU A 8 -50.37 12.49 25.38
C LEU A 8 -49.40 13.11 24.37
N LEU A 9 -49.58 14.41 24.07
CA LEU A 9 -48.67 15.16 23.21
C LEU A 9 -47.28 15.30 23.82
N ILE A 10 -47.15 15.58 25.10
CA ILE A 10 -45.86 15.66 25.80
C ILE A 10 -45.16 14.28 25.80
N GLY A 11 -45.91 13.20 26.08
CA GLY A 11 -45.39 11.84 26.06
C GLY A 11 -44.91 11.44 24.67
N PHE A 12 -45.69 11.77 23.63
CA PHE A 12 -45.30 11.51 22.25
C PHE A 12 -44.04 12.30 21.83
N ALA A 13 -43.99 13.59 22.15
CA ALA A 13 -42.84 14.44 21.88
C ALA A 13 -41.57 13.90 22.60
N GLY A 14 -41.72 13.46 23.86
CA GLY A 14 -40.62 12.82 24.61
C GLY A 14 -40.12 11.52 23.95
N MET A 15 -41.06 10.68 23.52
CA MET A 15 -40.73 9.43 22.82
C MET A 15 -40.01 9.68 21.48
N VAL A 16 -40.50 10.63 20.69
CA VAL A 16 -39.87 11.03 19.42
C VAL A 16 -38.47 11.60 19.67
N SER A 17 -38.33 12.45 20.70
CA SER A 17 -37.02 13.01 21.07
C SER A 17 -35.99 11.92 21.46
N LEU A 18 -36.44 10.96 22.29
CA LEU A 18 -35.59 9.82 22.68
C LEU A 18 -35.19 8.96 21.46
N PHE A 19 -36.16 8.67 20.59
CA PHE A 19 -35.89 7.89 19.36
C PHE A 19 -34.92 8.59 18.45
N LEU A 20 -35.08 9.90 18.21
CA LEU A 20 -34.15 10.69 17.40
C LEU A 20 -32.76 10.74 18.03
N ALA A 21 -32.67 10.93 19.35
CA ALA A 21 -31.39 10.93 20.06
C ALA A 21 -30.67 9.57 19.96
N GLN A 22 -31.44 8.47 20.05
CA GLN A 22 -30.90 7.13 19.93
C GLN A 22 -30.45 6.83 18.50
N ALA A 23 -31.24 7.19 17.48
CA ALA A 23 -30.87 7.07 16.07
C ALA A 23 -29.61 7.87 15.74
N TYR A 24 -29.54 9.12 16.20
CA TYR A 24 -28.35 9.96 16.00
C TYR A 24 -27.08 9.37 16.64
N ARG A 25 -27.19 8.88 17.89
CA ARG A 25 -26.05 8.21 18.56
C ARG A 25 -25.61 6.95 17.83
N SER A 26 -26.56 6.12 17.39
CA SER A 26 -26.27 4.88 16.65
C SER A 26 -25.53 5.17 15.34
N THR A 27 -26.01 6.14 14.55
CA THR A 27 -25.39 6.54 13.29
C THR A 27 -23.98 7.07 13.51
N ARG A 28 -23.79 7.94 14.51
CA ARG A 28 -22.48 8.50 14.83
C ARG A 28 -21.47 7.43 15.26
N THR A 29 -21.92 6.45 16.09
CA THR A 29 -21.07 5.34 16.54
C THR A 29 -20.67 4.44 15.37
N SER A 30 -21.59 4.18 14.43
CA SER A 30 -21.30 3.38 13.24
C SER A 30 -20.28 4.05 12.33
N LEU A 31 -20.42 5.35 12.07
CA LEU A 31 -19.44 6.12 11.28
C LEU A 31 -18.05 6.12 11.92
N THR A 32 -17.98 6.32 13.24
CA THR A 32 -16.69 6.28 13.97
C THR A 32 -16.05 4.91 13.90
N ARG A 33 -16.83 3.82 14.00
CA ARG A 33 -16.31 2.46 13.89
C ARG A 33 -15.81 2.15 12.49
N ILE A 34 -16.55 2.52 11.45
CA ILE A 34 -16.14 2.32 10.05
C ILE A 34 -14.84 3.07 9.78
N LYS A 35 -14.76 4.33 10.21
CA LYS A 35 -13.54 5.13 10.06
C LYS A 35 -12.35 4.48 10.79
N ALA A 36 -12.50 4.14 12.06
CA ALA A 36 -11.44 3.50 12.84
C ALA A 36 -11.01 2.14 12.25
N PHE A 37 -11.95 1.37 11.70
CA PHE A 37 -11.64 0.13 11.00
C PHE A 37 -10.85 0.39 9.73
N SER A 38 -11.28 1.36 8.91
CA SER A 38 -10.58 1.75 7.68
C SER A 38 -9.15 2.23 7.98
N ASP A 39 -8.99 3.12 8.95
CA ASP A 39 -7.68 3.65 9.37
C ASP A 39 -6.77 2.49 9.84
N ASN A 40 -7.27 1.58 10.68
CA ASN A 40 -6.52 0.40 11.13
C ASN A 40 -6.10 -0.53 9.98
N VAL A 41 -7.00 -0.78 9.02
CA VAL A 41 -6.67 -1.63 7.87
C VAL A 41 -5.55 -0.98 7.04
N VAL A 42 -5.67 0.31 6.77
CA VAL A 42 -4.67 1.06 6.00
C VAL A 42 -3.32 1.09 6.70
N ASP A 43 -3.30 1.33 8.02
CA ASP A 43 -2.06 1.43 8.79
C ASP A 43 -1.31 0.09 8.91
N HIS A 44 -2.03 -1.03 8.95
CA HIS A 44 -1.41 -2.37 9.10
C HIS A 44 -1.20 -3.10 7.77
N MET A 45 -1.46 -2.47 6.62
CA MET A 45 -1.14 -3.06 5.32
C MET A 45 0.38 -3.13 5.13
N PRO A 46 0.93 -4.27 4.65
CA PRO A 46 2.37 -4.41 4.38
C PRO A 46 2.80 -3.71 3.08
N VAL A 47 2.00 -2.78 2.61
CA VAL A 47 2.21 -2.00 1.38
C VAL A 47 2.15 -0.53 1.76
N GLY A 48 3.15 0.25 1.36
CA GLY A 48 3.15 1.69 1.56
C GLY A 48 1.99 2.32 0.80
N LEU A 49 1.20 3.15 1.49
CA LEU A 49 0.08 3.86 0.91
C LEU A 49 0.27 5.36 1.11
N ILE A 50 0.15 6.10 0.02
CA ILE A 50 0.09 7.55 0.01
C ILE A 50 -1.16 7.96 -0.78
N ALA A 51 -2.03 8.75 -0.18
CA ALA A 51 -3.13 9.40 -0.89
C ALA A 51 -2.84 10.91 -1.02
N LEU A 52 -3.02 11.43 -2.22
CA LEU A 52 -2.93 12.86 -2.53
C LEU A 52 -4.31 13.41 -2.76
N ASP A 53 -4.58 14.61 -2.28
CA ASP A 53 -5.80 15.35 -2.58
C ASP A 53 -5.75 15.98 -4.00
N SER A 54 -6.84 16.62 -4.41
CA SER A 54 -6.95 17.31 -5.70
C SER A 54 -5.97 18.47 -5.87
N ASN A 55 -5.38 18.98 -4.79
CA ASN A 55 -4.38 20.03 -4.79
C ASN A 55 -2.93 19.48 -4.78
N GLY A 56 -2.76 18.15 -4.80
CA GLY A 56 -1.45 17.51 -4.75
C GLY A 56 -0.82 17.52 -3.36
N LYS A 57 -1.60 17.70 -2.29
CA LYS A 57 -1.13 17.57 -0.91
C LYS A 57 -1.36 16.16 -0.41
N VAL A 58 -0.49 15.71 0.48
CA VAL A 58 -0.61 14.40 1.11
C VAL A 58 -1.79 14.40 2.09
N ALA A 59 -2.81 13.60 1.78
CA ALA A 59 -4.02 13.43 2.57
C ALA A 59 -3.93 12.21 3.50
N SER A 60 -3.23 11.15 3.09
CA SER A 60 -3.02 9.95 3.90
C SER A 60 -1.63 9.37 3.65
N TYR A 61 -1.05 8.77 4.71
CA TYR A 61 0.30 8.23 4.68
C TYR A 61 0.39 7.16 5.79
N ASN A 62 0.50 5.89 5.43
CA ASN A 62 0.43 4.78 6.38
C ASN A 62 1.80 4.40 6.97
N GLU A 63 1.79 3.53 7.99
CA GLU A 63 2.98 3.08 8.70
C GLU A 63 4.00 2.37 7.79
N ALA A 64 3.54 1.56 6.81
CA ALA A 64 4.44 0.92 5.86
C ALA A 64 5.16 1.95 4.96
N ALA A 65 4.48 3.04 4.59
CA ALA A 65 5.11 4.14 3.85
C ALA A 65 6.17 4.86 4.70
N GLU A 66 5.93 5.02 6.00
CA GLU A 66 6.94 5.55 6.94
C GLU A 66 8.20 4.69 6.94
N GLY A 67 8.04 3.37 7.09
CA GLY A 67 9.16 2.43 7.14
C GLY A 67 9.95 2.33 5.83
N ILE A 68 9.29 2.43 4.68
CA ILE A 68 9.94 2.34 3.36
C ILE A 68 10.64 3.65 3.00
N LEU A 69 9.95 4.79 3.15
CA LEU A 69 10.46 6.10 2.73
C LEU A 69 11.24 6.83 3.83
N GLY A 70 11.21 6.36 5.08
CA GLY A 70 11.94 6.93 6.21
C GLY A 70 11.46 8.32 6.63
N ARG A 71 10.17 8.62 6.41
CA ARG A 71 9.54 9.89 6.78
C ARG A 71 8.29 9.63 7.60
N PHE A 72 8.09 10.36 8.68
CA PHE A 72 6.93 10.20 9.55
C PHE A 72 5.67 10.87 8.97
N SER A 73 4.53 10.23 9.17
CA SER A 73 3.21 10.72 8.72
C SER A 73 2.90 12.11 9.26
N GLY A 74 3.21 12.37 10.54
CA GLY A 74 3.00 13.67 11.19
C GLY A 74 3.76 14.83 10.55
N GLU A 75 4.87 14.55 9.85
CA GLU A 75 5.66 15.54 9.12
C GLU A 75 5.30 15.62 7.64
N THR A 76 4.57 14.63 7.13
CA THR A 76 4.29 14.44 5.71
C THR A 76 2.86 14.86 5.34
N ILE A 77 1.88 14.53 6.18
CA ILE A 77 0.46 14.85 5.94
C ILE A 77 0.26 16.36 5.88
N GLY A 78 -0.48 16.81 4.86
CA GLY A 78 -0.78 18.22 4.60
C GLY A 78 0.29 18.99 3.83
N LYS A 79 1.50 18.42 3.65
CA LYS A 79 2.55 19.01 2.81
C LYS A 79 2.31 18.73 1.33
N THR A 80 2.95 19.51 0.47
CA THR A 80 2.94 19.29 -0.97
C THR A 80 3.71 18.01 -1.30
N ALA A 81 3.11 17.13 -2.10
CA ALA A 81 3.70 15.83 -2.42
C ALA A 81 5.13 15.92 -2.99
N THR A 82 5.42 16.94 -3.80
CA THR A 82 6.76 17.18 -4.38
C THR A 82 7.85 17.48 -3.35
N GLU A 83 7.50 17.88 -2.13
CA GLU A 83 8.46 18.17 -1.07
C GLU A 83 8.83 16.93 -0.26
N VAL A 84 7.95 15.94 -0.23
CA VAL A 84 8.04 14.80 0.69
C VAL A 84 8.15 13.44 -0.01
N ILE A 85 7.69 13.33 -1.25
CA ILE A 85 7.71 12.09 -2.03
C ILE A 85 8.87 12.13 -3.03
N PRO A 86 9.66 11.04 -3.16
CA PRO A 86 10.76 10.97 -4.12
C PRO A 86 10.33 11.26 -5.55
N SER A 87 11.17 11.99 -6.29
CA SER A 87 10.89 12.44 -7.66
C SER A 87 10.49 11.31 -8.63
N PRO A 88 11.10 10.09 -8.59
CA PRO A 88 10.69 9.01 -9.48
C PRO A 88 9.23 8.57 -9.27
N ILE A 89 8.76 8.57 -8.03
CA ILE A 89 7.35 8.24 -7.70
C ILE A 89 6.43 9.36 -8.22
N MET A 90 6.82 10.62 -8.01
CA MET A 90 6.03 11.78 -8.46
C MET A 90 5.95 11.90 -9.99
N ALA A 91 6.93 11.39 -10.73
CA ALA A 91 6.89 11.39 -12.19
C ALA A 91 5.69 10.58 -12.71
N LEU A 92 5.38 9.44 -12.06
CA LEU A 92 4.26 8.57 -12.46
C LEU A 92 2.89 9.24 -12.27
N THR A 93 2.71 10.07 -11.25
CA THR A 93 1.44 10.80 -11.05
C THR A 93 1.16 11.79 -12.19
N LYS A 94 2.21 12.33 -12.82
CA LYS A 94 2.06 13.24 -13.96
C LYS A 94 1.67 12.53 -15.25
N GLU A 95 2.07 11.26 -15.40
CA GLU A 95 1.70 10.45 -16.57
C GLU A 95 0.22 10.03 -16.54
N LEU A 96 -0.39 9.88 -15.37
CA LEU A 96 -1.81 9.54 -15.21
C LEU A 96 -2.74 10.58 -15.85
N GLY A 97 -2.35 11.85 -15.90
CA GLY A 97 -3.13 12.91 -16.53
C GLY A 97 -3.27 12.79 -18.07
N GLN A 98 -2.61 11.82 -18.72
CA GLN A 98 -2.61 11.60 -20.17
C GLN A 98 -3.53 10.46 -20.64
N GLY A 99 -4.62 10.18 -19.90
CA GLY A 99 -5.63 9.18 -20.28
C GLY A 99 -5.41 7.77 -19.71
N LYS A 100 -4.41 7.57 -18.86
CA LYS A 100 -4.23 6.35 -18.09
C LYS A 100 -4.87 6.51 -16.72
N ARG A 101 -5.64 5.51 -16.27
CA ARG A 101 -6.24 5.51 -14.93
C ARG A 101 -5.40 4.79 -13.88
N ILE A 102 -4.55 3.87 -14.30
CA ILE A 102 -3.65 3.09 -13.43
C ILE A 102 -2.33 2.91 -14.15
N ILE A 103 -1.22 3.04 -13.41
CA ILE A 103 0.13 2.71 -13.85
C ILE A 103 0.71 1.75 -12.82
N GLU A 104 1.15 0.58 -13.28
CA GLU A 104 1.88 -0.41 -12.48
C GLU A 104 3.28 -0.56 -13.07
N THR A 105 4.30 -0.42 -12.24
CA THR A 105 5.70 -0.49 -12.68
C THR A 105 6.65 -0.75 -11.52
N GLU A 106 7.82 -1.29 -11.85
CA GLU A 106 8.96 -1.37 -10.92
C GLU A 106 9.93 -0.24 -11.20
N ILE A 107 10.43 0.41 -10.15
CA ILE A 107 11.44 1.45 -10.25
C ILE A 107 12.56 1.25 -9.23
N GLU A 108 13.74 1.75 -9.55
CA GLU A 108 14.81 1.96 -8.57
C GLU A 108 14.63 3.36 -7.96
N CYS A 109 14.27 3.40 -6.68
CA CYS A 109 13.97 4.64 -5.98
C CYS A 109 15.12 5.03 -5.05
N PRO A 110 15.80 6.15 -5.28
CA PRO A 110 16.79 6.68 -4.35
C PRO A 110 16.10 7.24 -3.11
N LEU A 111 16.52 6.80 -1.93
CA LEU A 111 16.01 7.21 -0.63
C LEU A 111 17.16 7.81 0.19
N ASP A 112 16.90 8.93 0.86
CA ASP A 112 17.91 9.69 1.61
C ASP A 112 18.58 8.88 2.72
N HIS A 113 17.85 7.94 3.34
CA HIS A 113 18.29 7.18 4.52
C HIS A 113 18.71 5.73 4.23
N ALA A 114 18.32 5.16 3.08
CA ALA A 114 18.47 3.72 2.81
C ALA A 114 19.14 3.41 1.46
N GLY A 115 19.68 4.43 0.77
CA GLY A 115 20.24 4.25 -0.57
C GLY A 115 19.14 3.99 -1.61
N THR A 116 19.47 3.25 -2.67
CA THR A 116 18.50 2.95 -3.73
C THR A 116 17.78 1.64 -3.42
N LYS A 117 16.45 1.66 -3.41
CA LYS A 117 15.59 0.49 -3.21
C LYS A 117 14.76 0.17 -4.44
N PRO A 118 14.61 -1.11 -4.80
CA PRO A 118 13.66 -1.53 -5.82
C PRO A 118 12.25 -1.47 -5.25
N LEU A 119 11.39 -0.66 -5.85
CA LEU A 119 10.00 -0.54 -5.45
C LEU A 119 9.07 -0.97 -6.59
N GLU A 120 8.09 -1.81 -6.27
CA GLU A 120 6.92 -2.02 -7.11
C GLU A 120 5.89 -0.95 -6.77
N LEU A 121 5.40 -0.23 -7.78
CA LEU A 121 4.44 0.85 -7.60
C LEU A 121 3.17 0.59 -8.39
N SER A 122 2.05 0.96 -7.78
CA SER A 122 0.77 1.12 -8.44
C SER A 122 0.24 2.52 -8.15
N VAL A 123 0.05 3.32 -9.18
CA VAL A 123 -0.46 4.69 -9.06
C VAL A 123 -1.78 4.79 -9.79
N SER A 124 -2.81 5.27 -9.11
CA SER A 124 -4.16 5.38 -9.66
C SER A 124 -4.80 6.73 -9.35
N VAL A 125 -5.74 7.11 -10.19
CA VAL A 125 -6.61 8.27 -9.95
C VAL A 125 -7.68 7.88 -8.94
N LEU A 126 -7.93 8.75 -7.97
CA LEU A 126 -9.05 8.65 -7.04
C LEU A 126 -10.19 9.51 -7.55
N GLU A 127 -11.31 8.85 -7.86
CA GLU A 127 -12.53 9.48 -8.36
C GLU A 127 -13.64 9.40 -7.31
N GLY A 128 -14.42 10.45 -7.17
CA GLY A 128 -15.60 10.51 -6.32
C GLY A 128 -16.89 10.23 -7.08
N GLU A 129 -18.01 10.58 -6.45
CA GLU A 129 -19.30 10.54 -7.13
C GLU A 129 -19.29 11.46 -8.37
N GLU A 130 -19.99 11.04 -9.45
CA GLU A 130 -20.05 11.75 -10.74
C GLU A 130 -18.69 11.94 -11.43
N GLU A 131 -17.75 10.99 -11.26
CA GLU A 131 -16.40 11.03 -11.84
C GLU A 131 -15.59 12.28 -11.45
N SER A 132 -15.92 12.93 -10.34
CA SER A 132 -15.16 14.07 -9.85
C SER A 132 -13.76 13.64 -9.39
N PHE A 133 -12.73 14.34 -9.86
CA PHE A 133 -11.35 14.08 -9.47
C PHE A 133 -11.13 14.42 -8.00
N LEU A 134 -10.79 13.43 -7.19
CA LEU A 134 -10.47 13.59 -5.77
C LEU A 134 -8.96 13.66 -5.50
N GLY A 135 -8.14 13.06 -6.38
CA GLY A 135 -6.70 13.02 -6.21
C GLY A 135 -6.06 11.76 -6.78
N HIS A 136 -4.97 11.33 -6.15
CA HIS A 136 -4.23 10.13 -6.54
C HIS A 136 -4.01 9.21 -5.36
N VAL A 137 -3.97 7.90 -5.61
CA VAL A 137 -3.49 6.89 -4.67
C VAL A 137 -2.22 6.26 -5.23
N ILE A 138 -1.20 6.20 -4.39
CA ILE A 138 0.09 5.60 -4.68
C ILE A 138 0.28 4.45 -3.71
N LEU A 139 0.36 3.24 -4.23
CA LEU A 139 0.71 2.03 -3.50
C LEU A 139 2.12 1.63 -3.90
N PHE A 140 2.93 1.20 -2.94
CA PHE A 140 4.28 0.74 -3.24
C PHE A 140 4.76 -0.33 -2.25
N ARG A 141 5.55 -1.25 -2.78
CA ARG A 141 6.13 -2.37 -2.04
C ARG A 141 7.64 -2.38 -2.22
N ASP A 142 8.36 -2.57 -1.14
CA ASP A 142 9.80 -2.82 -1.17
C ASP A 142 10.08 -4.25 -1.68
N LEU A 143 10.81 -4.37 -2.76
CA LEU A 143 11.19 -5.65 -3.37
C LEU A 143 12.58 -6.12 -2.97
N THR A 144 13.27 -5.46 -2.04
CA THR A 144 14.64 -5.77 -1.64
C THR A 144 14.78 -7.24 -1.24
N GLU A 145 14.00 -7.69 -0.27
CA GLU A 145 14.03 -9.08 0.22
C GLU A 145 13.67 -10.09 -0.89
N VAL A 146 12.65 -9.76 -1.70
CA VAL A 146 12.24 -10.63 -2.81
C VAL A 146 13.36 -10.80 -3.82
N ARG A 147 14.06 -9.73 -4.20
CA ARG A 147 15.20 -9.79 -5.13
C ARG A 147 16.40 -10.50 -4.55
N GLU A 148 16.68 -10.34 -3.26
CA GLU A 148 17.75 -11.06 -2.57
C GLU A 148 17.48 -12.57 -2.56
N LEU A 149 16.28 -13.01 -2.19
CA LEU A 149 15.89 -14.43 -2.22
C LEU A 149 15.93 -15.01 -3.64
N GLN A 150 15.49 -14.27 -4.64
CA GLN A 150 15.58 -14.69 -6.04
C GLN A 150 17.02 -14.91 -6.47
N LYS A 151 17.94 -14.02 -6.11
CA LYS A 151 19.37 -14.12 -6.40
C LYS A 151 20.03 -15.32 -5.71
N GLU A 152 19.64 -15.59 -4.47
CA GLU A 152 20.09 -16.77 -3.72
C GLU A 152 19.66 -18.08 -4.41
N ILE A 153 18.39 -18.17 -4.79
CA ILE A 153 17.83 -19.33 -5.51
C ILE A 153 18.55 -19.52 -6.84
N GLU A 154 18.79 -18.46 -7.60
CA GLU A 154 19.48 -18.53 -8.88
C GLU A 154 20.92 -19.03 -8.69
N THR A 155 21.63 -18.49 -7.70
CA THR A 155 23.00 -18.92 -7.36
C THR A 155 23.05 -20.39 -6.96
N SER A 156 22.11 -20.83 -6.11
CA SER A 156 22.00 -22.23 -5.70
C SER A 156 21.72 -23.17 -6.90
N ARG A 157 20.84 -22.78 -7.81
CA ARG A 157 20.56 -23.53 -9.04
C ARG A 157 21.80 -23.64 -9.96
N ARG A 158 22.57 -22.56 -10.11
CA ARG A 158 23.82 -22.56 -10.88
C ARG A 158 24.84 -23.50 -10.27
N LEU A 159 25.03 -23.46 -8.95
CA LEU A 159 25.97 -24.37 -8.25
C LEU A 159 25.53 -25.82 -8.37
N ALA A 160 24.25 -26.14 -8.22
CA ALA A 160 23.74 -27.49 -8.40
C ALA A 160 23.92 -28.00 -9.83
N SER A 161 23.79 -27.14 -10.83
CA SER A 161 24.04 -27.49 -12.23
C SER A 161 25.51 -27.78 -12.49
N LEU A 162 26.44 -26.94 -11.97
CA LEU A 162 27.87 -27.15 -12.04
C LEU A 162 28.29 -28.44 -11.34
N GLY A 163 27.71 -28.74 -10.16
CA GLY A 163 28.00 -30.01 -9.45
C GLY A 163 27.61 -31.25 -10.25
N ARG A 164 26.43 -31.22 -10.92
CA ARG A 164 26.01 -32.32 -11.80
C ARG A 164 26.92 -32.48 -13.01
N LEU A 165 27.36 -31.40 -13.65
CA LEU A 165 28.31 -31.43 -14.76
C LEU A 165 29.66 -31.96 -14.31
N ALA A 166 30.19 -31.50 -13.17
CA ALA A 166 31.46 -31.98 -12.62
C ALA A 166 31.42 -33.49 -12.31
N ALA A 167 30.32 -33.98 -11.74
CA ALA A 167 30.11 -35.41 -11.48
C ALA A 167 30.06 -36.23 -12.77
N GLY A 168 29.38 -35.71 -13.83
CA GLY A 168 29.36 -36.33 -15.16
C GLY A 168 30.75 -36.45 -15.79
N ILE A 169 31.51 -35.34 -15.79
CA ILE A 169 32.88 -35.30 -16.32
C ILE A 169 33.80 -36.23 -15.52
N ALA A 170 33.69 -36.26 -14.19
CA ALA A 170 34.48 -37.17 -13.35
C ALA A 170 34.22 -38.65 -13.69
N HIS A 171 32.94 -38.99 -13.97
CA HIS A 171 32.55 -40.34 -14.42
C HIS A 171 33.11 -40.68 -15.79
N GLU A 172 33.05 -39.75 -16.74
CA GLU A 172 33.58 -39.96 -18.10
C GLU A 172 35.13 -40.04 -18.14
N ILE A 173 35.83 -39.33 -17.25
CA ILE A 173 37.30 -39.43 -17.12
C ILE A 173 37.66 -40.73 -16.41
N ARG A 174 36.93 -41.21 -15.42
CA ARG A 174 37.24 -42.44 -14.68
C ARG A 174 37.11 -43.68 -15.57
N ASN A 175 36.12 -43.72 -16.46
CA ASN A 175 35.85 -44.89 -17.33
C ASN A 175 37.07 -45.28 -18.20
N PRO A 176 37.71 -44.39 -18.99
CA PRO A 176 38.89 -44.77 -19.78
C PRO A 176 40.12 -45.05 -18.92
N LEU A 177 40.26 -44.37 -17.75
CA LEU A 177 41.37 -44.63 -16.83
C LEU A 177 41.30 -46.03 -16.19
N SER A 178 40.08 -46.54 -15.97
CA SER A 178 39.85 -47.89 -15.43
C SER A 178 40.21 -48.98 -16.46
N SER A 179 40.00 -48.72 -17.75
CA SER A 179 40.31 -49.68 -18.83
C SER A 179 41.82 -49.75 -19.20
N ILE A 180 42.61 -48.76 -18.77
CA ILE A 180 44.08 -48.78 -19.02
C ILE A 180 44.82 -49.56 -17.92
N LYS A 181 44.21 -49.95 -16.82
CA LYS A 181 44.81 -50.60 -15.66
C LYS A 181 44.53 -52.11 -15.57
N GLY A 182 43.89 -52.67 -16.64
CA GLY A 182 43.64 -54.10 -16.81
C GLY A 182 44.71 -54.81 -17.70
#